data_0070a7bec1c7f1470c9df1118cde8a0c
#
_entry.id   0070a7bec1c7f1470c9df1118cde8a0c
#
_cell.length_a   1.000
_cell.length_b   1.000
_cell.length_c   1.000
_cell.angle_alpha   90.00
_cell.angle_beta   90.00
_cell.angle_gamma   90.00
#
_symmetry.space_group_name_H-M   'P 1'
#
loop_
_entity.id
_entity.type
_entity.pdbx_description
1 polymer ?
#
loop_
_entity_poly.entity_id
_entity_poly.type
_entity_poly.pdbx_seq_one_letter_code
_entity_poly.pdbx_strand_id
1 'polypeptide(L)'
;MEHYFTKSPKSELKIKKIKAVLRSKEIEFYTASGLFSINKADKGSKLLINKCIIKDNWKVLDLGCGYGIIGLSILIANPSLKLTFSDINERAVQLTNKNLKLHNLNAEVIQSDCFKNIKDKFNTILLNPPQTAGKELCFRLIEDSKHHLEKEGILQLVARHNKGGKELSKKMKEVFNNIKETAKSAGYRLYISQNP
;
A
#
# COMPACT_ATOMS: atom_id res chain seq x y z
N MET A 1 -16.85 -15.73 -7.27
CA MET A 1 -15.97 -14.69 -7.90
C MET A 1 -14.71 -14.64 -7.08
N GLU A 2 -13.53 -14.80 -7.68
CA GLU A 2 -12.26 -14.70 -6.93
C GLU A 2 -12.01 -13.26 -6.48
N HIS A 3 -11.58 -13.12 -5.23
CA HIS A 3 -11.24 -11.81 -4.67
C HIS A 3 -9.75 -11.51 -4.89
N TYR A 4 -9.39 -10.24 -5.08
CA TYR A 4 -8.00 -9.80 -5.30
C TYR A 4 -7.07 -10.06 -4.09
N PHE A 5 -7.62 -10.39 -2.92
CA PHE A 5 -6.90 -10.83 -1.73
C PHE A 5 -6.82 -12.36 -1.58
N THR A 6 -7.09 -13.12 -2.65
CA THR A 6 -6.92 -14.58 -2.68
C THR A 6 -5.44 -14.92 -2.81
N LYS A 7 -4.92 -15.85 -2.00
CA LYS A 7 -3.50 -16.24 -1.96
C LYS A 7 -2.99 -16.75 -3.31
N SER A 8 -3.72 -17.67 -3.95
CA SER A 8 -3.37 -18.27 -5.25
C SER A 8 -4.58 -18.26 -6.18
N PRO A 9 -4.81 -17.20 -6.96
CA PRO A 9 -5.91 -17.11 -7.90
C PRO A 9 -5.79 -18.15 -9.01
N LYS A 10 -6.92 -18.82 -9.37
CA LYS A 10 -6.99 -19.84 -10.44
C LYS A 10 -7.48 -19.29 -11.78
N SER A 11 -8.04 -18.06 -11.81
CA SER A 11 -8.52 -17.42 -13.03
C SER A 11 -7.40 -17.19 -14.03
N GLU A 12 -7.73 -17.10 -15.33
CA GLU A 12 -6.74 -16.78 -16.38
C GLU A 12 -6.02 -15.46 -16.10
N LEU A 13 -4.69 -15.46 -16.22
CA LEU A 13 -3.85 -14.29 -16.00
C LEU A 13 -3.80 -13.45 -17.29
N LYS A 14 -4.59 -12.35 -17.33
CA LYS A 14 -4.54 -11.38 -18.44
C LYS A 14 -3.74 -10.16 -18.00
N ILE A 15 -2.50 -10.06 -18.48
CA ILE A 15 -1.61 -8.93 -18.19
C ILE A 15 -1.92 -7.77 -19.13
N LYS A 16 -1.99 -6.57 -18.57
CA LYS A 16 -2.12 -5.30 -19.31
C LYS A 16 -1.01 -4.35 -18.90
N LYS A 17 -0.66 -3.44 -19.81
CA LYS A 17 0.22 -2.31 -19.51
C LYS A 17 -0.64 -1.05 -19.38
N ILE A 18 -0.47 -0.32 -18.30
CA ILE A 18 -1.14 0.95 -18.04
C ILE A 18 -0.13 2.06 -17.82
N LYS A 19 -0.53 3.29 -18.04
CA LYS A 19 0.25 4.49 -17.71
C LYS A 19 -0.50 5.32 -16.68
N ALA A 20 0.23 5.95 -15.78
CA ALA A 20 -0.34 6.88 -14.82
C ALA A 20 0.61 8.04 -14.56
N VAL A 21 0.06 9.25 -14.43
CA VAL A 21 0.83 10.41 -13.98
C VAL A 21 0.77 10.46 -12.45
N LEU A 22 1.89 10.25 -11.79
CA LEU A 22 2.05 10.15 -10.34
C LEU A 22 3.28 10.95 -9.93
N ARG A 23 3.15 11.81 -8.92
CA ARG A 23 4.22 12.75 -8.51
C ARG A 23 4.83 13.51 -9.70
N SER A 24 3.95 13.97 -10.62
CA SER A 24 4.32 14.70 -11.84
C SER A 24 5.19 13.92 -12.85
N LYS A 25 5.32 12.59 -12.70
CA LYS A 25 6.01 11.71 -13.64
C LYS A 25 5.01 10.76 -14.29
N GLU A 26 5.11 10.55 -15.62
CA GLU A 26 4.39 9.45 -16.28
C GLU A 26 5.14 8.15 -16.01
N ILE A 27 4.44 7.18 -15.42
CA ILE A 27 4.99 5.89 -15.03
C ILE A 27 4.15 4.78 -15.66
N GLU A 28 4.81 3.80 -16.27
CA GLU A 28 4.18 2.63 -16.84
C GLU A 28 4.16 1.48 -15.83
N PHE A 29 3.08 0.69 -15.82
CA PHE A 29 2.95 -0.48 -14.96
C PHE A 29 2.33 -1.65 -15.72
N TYR A 30 2.79 -2.85 -15.44
CA TYR A 30 2.03 -4.06 -15.72
C TYR A 30 1.00 -4.28 -14.60
N THR A 31 -0.23 -4.60 -14.98
CA THR A 31 -1.31 -5.01 -14.09
C THR A 31 -1.98 -6.25 -14.67
N ALA A 32 -2.81 -6.96 -13.90
CA ALA A 32 -3.45 -8.17 -14.38
C ALA A 32 -4.84 -8.40 -13.78
N SER A 33 -5.59 -9.30 -14.42
CA SER A 33 -6.83 -9.84 -13.88
C SER A 33 -6.60 -10.43 -12.49
N GLY A 34 -7.60 -10.32 -11.59
CA GLY A 34 -7.51 -10.81 -10.21
C GLY A 34 -6.74 -9.88 -9.26
N LEU A 35 -6.35 -8.68 -9.70
CA LEU A 35 -5.77 -7.62 -8.86
C LEU A 35 -6.67 -6.40 -8.77
N PHE A 36 -6.43 -5.60 -7.74
CA PHE A 36 -7.12 -4.33 -7.56
C PHE A 36 -6.71 -3.32 -8.65
N SER A 37 -7.69 -2.60 -9.21
CA SER A 37 -7.47 -1.45 -10.11
C SER A 37 -6.77 -1.75 -11.44
N ILE A 38 -7.23 -2.76 -12.16
CA ILE A 38 -6.62 -3.31 -13.39
C ILE A 38 -6.45 -2.29 -14.54
N ASN A 39 -7.35 -1.32 -14.66
CA ASN A 39 -7.39 -0.45 -15.84
C ASN A 39 -6.75 0.93 -15.61
N LYS A 40 -6.61 1.36 -14.36
CA LYS A 40 -6.05 2.67 -13.98
C LYS A 40 -5.70 2.72 -12.50
N ALA A 41 -4.77 3.57 -12.12
CA ALA A 41 -4.50 3.86 -10.71
C ALA A 41 -5.78 4.36 -10.02
N ASP A 42 -6.19 3.71 -8.92
CA ASP A 42 -7.37 4.13 -8.17
C ASP A 42 -7.16 5.48 -7.46
N LYS A 43 -8.26 6.12 -7.10
CA LYS A 43 -8.23 7.46 -6.51
C LYS A 43 -7.57 7.48 -5.12
N GLY A 44 -7.69 6.40 -4.35
CA GLY A 44 -7.06 6.27 -3.04
C GLY A 44 -5.55 6.14 -3.16
N SER A 45 -5.06 5.22 -4.00
CA SER A 45 -3.63 5.08 -4.28
C SER A 45 -3.02 6.38 -4.80
N LYS A 46 -3.69 7.09 -5.72
CA LYS A 46 -3.23 8.41 -6.20
C LYS A 46 -3.12 9.43 -5.08
N LEU A 47 -4.11 9.48 -4.18
CA LEU A 47 -4.06 10.38 -3.03
C LEU A 47 -2.89 10.05 -2.11
N LEU A 48 -2.71 8.77 -1.76
CA LEU A 48 -1.61 8.32 -0.91
C LEU A 48 -0.25 8.63 -1.55
N ILE A 49 -0.03 8.26 -2.82
CA ILE A 49 1.21 8.51 -3.56
C ILE A 49 1.58 10.00 -3.54
N ASN A 50 0.62 10.88 -3.83
CA ASN A 50 0.90 12.31 -4.00
C ASN A 50 1.03 13.06 -2.66
N LYS A 51 0.52 12.52 -1.56
CA LYS A 51 0.41 13.23 -0.28
C LYS A 51 1.08 12.54 0.90
N CYS A 52 1.61 11.30 0.72
CA CYS A 52 2.34 10.64 1.80
C CYS A 52 3.62 11.40 2.17
N ILE A 53 3.96 11.33 3.45
CA ILE A 53 5.19 11.86 4.02
C ILE A 53 6.28 10.83 3.82
N ILE A 54 7.36 11.21 3.15
CA ILE A 54 8.53 10.38 2.90
C ILE A 54 9.78 11.23 3.14
N LYS A 55 10.78 10.65 3.79
CA LYS A 55 12.10 11.27 3.97
C LYS A 55 13.18 10.35 3.38
N ASP A 56 14.30 10.94 3.00
CA ASP A 56 15.43 10.20 2.44
C ASP A 56 15.93 9.11 3.39
N ASN A 57 16.39 8.01 2.80
CA ASN A 57 16.92 6.83 3.50
C ASN A 57 15.93 6.09 4.41
N TRP A 58 14.65 6.44 4.40
CA TRP A 58 13.65 5.74 5.19
C TRP A 58 13.47 4.29 4.71
N LYS A 59 13.26 3.40 5.69
CA LYS A 59 12.68 2.08 5.46
C LYS A 59 11.17 2.21 5.31
N VAL A 60 10.63 1.79 4.18
CA VAL A 60 9.22 1.95 3.81
C VAL A 60 8.62 0.58 3.51
N LEU A 61 7.45 0.29 4.07
CA LEU A 61 6.64 -0.87 3.70
C LEU A 61 5.43 -0.43 2.89
N ASP A 62 5.27 -0.98 1.68
CA ASP A 62 4.02 -0.94 0.90
C ASP A 62 3.22 -2.21 1.22
N LEU A 63 2.28 -2.11 2.16
CA LEU A 63 1.51 -3.23 2.71
C LEU A 63 0.24 -3.48 1.90
N GLY A 64 0.09 -4.68 1.35
CA GLY A 64 -0.95 -5.00 0.38
C GLY A 64 -0.68 -4.30 -0.96
N CYS A 65 0.55 -4.42 -1.46
CA CYS A 65 1.09 -3.61 -2.56
C CYS A 65 0.38 -3.80 -3.91
N GLY A 66 -0.35 -4.92 -4.11
CA GLY A 66 -0.95 -5.25 -5.40
C GLY A 66 0.13 -5.39 -6.49
N TYR A 67 0.02 -4.62 -7.56
CA TYR A 67 1.05 -4.59 -8.61
C TYR A 67 2.18 -3.56 -8.34
N GLY A 68 2.26 -3.05 -7.12
CA GLY A 68 3.35 -2.19 -6.64
C GLY A 68 3.22 -0.71 -6.95
N ILE A 69 2.03 -0.23 -7.37
CA ILE A 69 1.87 1.15 -7.86
C ILE A 69 2.25 2.21 -6.82
N ILE A 70 1.96 2.00 -5.53
CA ILE A 70 2.25 2.97 -4.48
C ILE A 70 3.76 3.02 -4.25
N GLY A 71 4.36 1.91 -3.85
CA GLY A 71 5.78 1.85 -3.53
C GLY A 71 6.69 2.20 -4.71
N LEU A 72 6.42 1.67 -5.92
CA LEU A 72 7.19 2.00 -7.12
C LEU A 72 7.18 3.48 -7.45
N SER A 73 6.01 4.13 -7.39
CA SER A 73 5.91 5.57 -7.67
C SER A 73 6.73 6.41 -6.69
N ILE A 74 6.77 5.97 -5.44
CA ILE A 74 7.53 6.65 -4.39
C ILE A 74 9.03 6.38 -4.56
N LEU A 75 9.43 5.14 -4.87
CA LEU A 75 10.82 4.77 -5.08
C LEU A 75 11.42 5.46 -6.32
N ILE A 76 10.67 5.59 -7.43
CA ILE A 76 11.07 6.37 -8.62
C ILE A 76 11.28 7.85 -8.27
N ALA A 77 10.48 8.39 -7.36
CA ALA A 77 10.62 9.79 -6.93
C ALA A 77 11.76 9.99 -5.92
N ASN A 78 12.04 8.99 -5.08
CA ASN A 78 13.03 9.02 -4.00
C ASN A 78 13.88 7.74 -4.01
N PRO A 79 14.93 7.65 -4.83
CA PRO A 79 15.74 6.44 -4.98
C PRO A 79 16.54 6.05 -3.73
N SER A 80 16.70 6.94 -2.75
CA SER A 80 17.39 6.66 -1.48
C SER A 80 16.60 5.76 -0.51
N LEU A 81 15.33 5.48 -0.81
CA LEU A 81 14.47 4.68 0.06
C LEU A 81 14.87 3.21 0.08
N LYS A 82 14.74 2.58 1.24
CA LYS A 82 14.78 1.13 1.43
C LYS A 82 13.34 0.61 1.44
N LEU A 83 12.85 0.18 0.28
CA LEU A 83 11.46 -0.20 0.11
C LEU A 83 11.28 -1.72 0.20
N THR A 84 10.30 -2.17 0.96
CA THR A 84 9.78 -3.53 1.00
C THR A 84 8.33 -3.51 0.53
N PHE A 85 7.99 -4.42 -0.37
CA PHE A 85 6.62 -4.67 -0.83
C PHE A 85 6.08 -5.94 -0.19
N SER A 86 4.82 -5.96 0.18
CA SER A 86 4.19 -7.17 0.69
C SER A 86 2.77 -7.32 0.20
N ASP A 87 2.40 -8.53 -0.22
CA ASP A 87 1.04 -8.90 -0.57
C ASP A 87 0.81 -10.40 -0.30
N ILE A 88 -0.43 -10.78 0.01
CA ILE A 88 -0.81 -12.19 0.16
C ILE A 88 -0.94 -12.87 -1.20
N ASN A 89 -1.32 -12.12 -2.22
CA ASN A 89 -1.61 -12.62 -3.57
C ASN A 89 -0.30 -12.85 -4.34
N GLU A 90 -0.04 -14.11 -4.72
CA GLU A 90 1.15 -14.50 -5.49
C GLU A 90 1.30 -13.71 -6.81
N ARG A 91 0.18 -13.43 -7.52
CA ARG A 91 0.19 -12.63 -8.75
C ARG A 91 0.62 -11.19 -8.49
N ALA A 92 0.24 -10.62 -7.34
CA ALA A 92 0.67 -9.29 -6.92
C ALA A 92 2.19 -9.26 -6.75
N VAL A 93 2.75 -10.23 -6.05
CA VAL A 93 4.20 -10.41 -5.85
C VAL A 93 4.94 -10.51 -7.19
N GLN A 94 4.47 -11.38 -8.10
CA GLN A 94 5.06 -11.57 -9.43
C GLN A 94 5.02 -10.28 -10.26
N LEU A 95 3.88 -9.55 -10.25
CA LEU A 95 3.74 -8.31 -11.01
C LEU A 95 4.54 -7.16 -10.42
N THR A 96 4.64 -7.06 -9.09
CA THR A 96 5.50 -6.08 -8.43
C THR A 96 6.96 -6.29 -8.84
N ASN A 97 7.46 -7.54 -8.83
CA ASN A 97 8.80 -7.88 -9.33
C ASN A 97 8.98 -7.53 -10.80
N LYS A 98 7.97 -7.80 -11.65
CA LYS A 98 8.00 -7.45 -13.08
C LYS A 98 8.06 -5.93 -13.28
N ASN A 99 7.33 -5.16 -12.47
CA ASN A 99 7.33 -3.71 -12.51
C ASN A 99 8.63 -3.10 -11.99
N LEU A 100 9.25 -3.68 -10.96
CA LEU A 100 10.60 -3.30 -10.52
C LEU A 100 11.62 -3.46 -11.65
N LYS A 101 11.60 -4.61 -12.33
CA LYS A 101 12.48 -4.87 -13.50
C LYS A 101 12.22 -3.90 -14.65
N LEU A 102 10.96 -3.55 -14.93
CA LEU A 102 10.60 -2.58 -15.98
C LEU A 102 11.28 -1.22 -15.77
N HIS A 103 11.51 -0.83 -14.53
CA HIS A 103 12.10 0.46 -14.15
C HIS A 103 13.56 0.36 -13.70
N ASN A 104 14.21 -0.80 -13.84
CA ASN A 104 15.57 -1.04 -13.35
C ASN A 104 15.74 -0.72 -11.85
N LEU A 105 14.72 -1.02 -11.05
CA LEU A 105 14.70 -0.80 -9.62
C LEU A 105 14.91 -2.11 -8.86
N ASN A 106 15.53 -2.02 -7.70
CA ASN A 106 15.72 -3.15 -6.79
C ASN A 106 15.04 -2.85 -5.45
N ALA A 107 14.21 -3.78 -5.00
CA ALA A 107 13.54 -3.72 -3.70
C ALA A 107 13.10 -5.13 -3.31
N GLU A 108 12.89 -5.36 -2.02
CA GLU A 108 12.41 -6.62 -1.51
C GLU A 108 10.89 -6.77 -1.78
N VAL A 109 10.46 -7.97 -2.21
CA VAL A 109 9.04 -8.29 -2.43
C VAL A 109 8.72 -9.60 -1.72
N ILE A 110 7.84 -9.53 -0.71
CA ILE A 110 7.52 -10.64 0.19
C ILE A 110 6.08 -11.09 -0.02
N GLN A 111 5.86 -12.38 -0.25
CA GLN A 111 4.52 -12.94 -0.12
C GLN A 111 4.20 -13.15 1.36
N SER A 112 3.19 -12.44 1.88
CA SER A 112 2.84 -12.49 3.29
C SER A 112 1.33 -12.28 3.52
N ASP A 113 0.75 -13.09 4.40
CA ASP A 113 -0.56 -12.81 4.99
C ASP A 113 -0.37 -11.76 6.10
N CYS A 114 -0.78 -10.53 5.80
CA CYS A 114 -0.49 -9.38 6.65
C CYS A 114 1.03 -9.31 6.98
N PHE A 115 1.40 -9.35 8.24
CA PHE A 115 2.78 -9.25 8.70
C PHE A 115 3.47 -10.60 8.98
N LYS A 116 2.84 -11.74 8.69
CA LYS A 116 3.32 -13.07 9.09
C LYS A 116 4.77 -13.37 8.68
N ASN A 117 5.20 -12.91 7.51
CA ASN A 117 6.55 -13.12 6.98
C ASN A 117 7.41 -11.84 7.03
N ILE A 118 6.94 -10.77 7.65
CA ILE A 118 7.64 -9.49 7.77
C ILE A 118 8.28 -9.45 9.16
N LYS A 119 9.60 -9.30 9.21
CA LYS A 119 10.38 -9.28 10.47
C LYS A 119 10.88 -7.88 10.81
N ASP A 120 11.04 -7.04 9.81
CA ASP A 120 11.64 -5.71 9.95
C ASP A 120 10.67 -4.70 10.56
N LYS A 121 11.27 -3.62 11.06
CA LYS A 121 10.58 -2.39 11.42
C LYS A 121 10.84 -1.30 10.39
N PHE A 122 9.86 -0.40 10.23
CA PHE A 122 9.83 0.60 9.18
C PHE A 122 9.64 2.01 9.75
N ASN A 123 10.24 2.99 9.09
CA ASN A 123 9.97 4.40 9.40
C ASN A 123 8.56 4.80 8.96
N THR A 124 8.05 4.17 7.91
CA THR A 124 6.64 4.33 7.52
C THR A 124 6.06 3.08 6.88
N ILE A 125 4.79 2.85 7.15
CA ILE A 125 3.96 1.84 6.49
C ILE A 125 2.90 2.57 5.68
N LEU A 126 2.81 2.26 4.39
CA LEU A 126 1.81 2.76 3.46
C LEU A 126 0.73 1.70 3.29
N LEU A 127 -0.53 2.08 3.49
CA LEU A 127 -1.65 1.14 3.49
C LEU A 127 -2.85 1.71 2.74
N ASN A 128 -3.23 1.04 1.66
CA ASN A 128 -4.55 1.18 1.03
C ASN A 128 -5.33 -0.11 1.30
N PRO A 129 -6.03 -0.22 2.44
CA PRO A 129 -6.55 -1.50 2.92
C PRO A 129 -7.68 -2.04 2.04
N PRO A 130 -7.86 -3.37 1.98
CA PRO A 130 -8.94 -4.01 1.25
C PRO A 130 -10.27 -3.85 2.01
N GLN A 131 -10.88 -2.65 1.99
CA GLN A 131 -12.12 -2.35 2.73
C GLN A 131 -13.27 -3.32 2.43
N THR A 132 -13.28 -3.97 1.25
CA THR A 132 -14.27 -4.98 0.86
C THR A 132 -14.01 -6.36 1.46
N ALA A 133 -12.82 -6.61 2.00
CA ALA A 133 -12.46 -7.89 2.64
C ALA A 133 -12.96 -8.01 4.09
N GLY A 134 -13.55 -6.96 4.61
CA GLY A 134 -14.12 -6.91 5.94
C GLY A 134 -13.36 -5.98 6.90
N LYS A 135 -14.07 -5.57 7.94
CA LYS A 135 -13.59 -4.62 8.94
C LYS A 135 -12.48 -5.24 9.81
N GLU A 136 -12.65 -6.50 10.20
CA GLU A 136 -11.71 -7.21 11.08
C GLU A 136 -10.31 -7.30 10.49
N LEU A 137 -10.20 -7.65 9.21
CA LEU A 137 -8.90 -7.67 8.53
C LEU A 137 -8.23 -6.30 8.53
N CYS A 138 -9.00 -5.24 8.22
CA CYS A 138 -8.46 -3.88 8.21
C CYS A 138 -8.01 -3.44 9.61
N PHE A 139 -8.72 -3.84 10.66
CA PHE A 139 -8.35 -3.54 12.04
C PHE A 139 -7.07 -4.27 12.45
N ARG A 140 -6.95 -5.57 12.13
CA ARG A 140 -5.72 -6.33 12.36
C ARG A 140 -4.51 -5.69 11.66
N LEU A 141 -4.67 -5.25 10.39
CA LEU A 141 -3.59 -4.55 9.68
C LEU A 141 -3.12 -3.27 10.41
N ILE A 142 -4.06 -2.52 11.02
CA ILE A 142 -3.74 -1.32 11.80
C ILE A 142 -3.03 -1.69 13.11
N GLU A 143 -3.53 -2.68 13.84
CA GLU A 143 -2.97 -3.15 15.11
C GLU A 143 -1.54 -3.68 14.92
N ASP A 144 -1.35 -4.58 13.96
CA ASP A 144 -0.05 -5.19 13.67
C ASP A 144 0.95 -4.14 13.15
N SER A 145 0.50 -3.11 12.42
CA SER A 145 1.37 -2.02 11.94
C SER A 145 2.14 -1.35 13.07
N LYS A 146 1.54 -1.20 14.26
CA LYS A 146 2.20 -0.57 15.40
C LYS A 146 3.46 -1.31 15.83
N HIS A 147 3.44 -2.64 15.79
CA HIS A 147 4.58 -3.48 16.18
C HIS A 147 5.71 -3.48 15.15
N HIS A 148 5.39 -3.14 13.89
CA HIS A 148 6.33 -3.09 12.77
C HIS A 148 6.77 -1.66 12.39
N LEU A 149 6.40 -0.68 13.20
CA LEU A 149 6.93 0.68 13.08
C LEU A 149 8.10 0.89 14.05
N GLU A 150 9.12 1.61 13.58
CA GLU A 150 10.15 2.16 14.44
C GLU A 150 9.53 3.15 15.45
N LYS A 151 10.28 3.51 16.50
CA LYS A 151 9.90 4.64 17.35
C LYS A 151 9.77 5.89 16.49
N GLU A 152 8.70 6.66 16.71
CA GLU A 152 8.33 7.82 15.88
C GLU A 152 7.98 7.50 14.41
N GLY A 153 7.99 6.23 14.03
CA GLY A 153 7.52 5.78 12.73
C GLY A 153 6.03 6.03 12.52
N ILE A 154 5.57 6.13 11.26
CA ILE A 154 4.20 6.53 10.96
C ILE A 154 3.46 5.50 10.10
N LEU A 155 2.20 5.22 10.48
CA LEU A 155 1.24 4.54 9.61
C LEU A 155 0.51 5.59 8.78
N GLN A 156 0.54 5.43 7.46
CA GLN A 156 -0.17 6.27 6.50
C GLN A 156 -1.23 5.44 5.77
N LEU A 157 -2.49 5.66 6.11
CA LEU A 157 -3.61 4.87 5.62
C LEU A 157 -4.56 5.74 4.79
N VAL A 158 -4.86 5.29 3.57
CA VAL A 158 -5.88 5.92 2.73
C VAL A 158 -7.15 5.06 2.70
N ALA A 159 -8.31 5.69 2.88
CA ALA A 159 -9.60 4.99 2.83
C ALA A 159 -10.72 5.87 2.31
N ARG A 160 -11.78 5.24 1.74
CA ARG A 160 -13.05 5.93 1.44
C ARG A 160 -13.75 6.26 2.75
N HIS A 161 -13.82 7.55 3.07
CA HIS A 161 -14.31 8.03 4.36
C HIS A 161 -15.69 7.48 4.75
N ASN A 162 -16.67 7.62 3.88
CA ASN A 162 -18.06 7.20 4.12
C ASN A 162 -18.33 5.71 3.83
N LYS A 163 -17.29 4.91 3.49
CA LYS A 163 -17.39 3.47 3.26
C LYS A 163 -16.40 2.71 4.16
N GLY A 164 -16.50 2.96 5.47
CA GLY A 164 -15.64 2.34 6.49
C GLY A 164 -14.40 3.16 6.89
N GLY A 165 -14.02 4.22 6.17
CA GLY A 165 -12.85 5.03 6.50
C GLY A 165 -12.94 5.73 7.86
N LYS A 166 -14.16 6.14 8.28
CA LYS A 166 -14.40 6.68 9.63
C LYS A 166 -14.06 5.67 10.72
N GLU A 167 -14.43 4.41 10.53
CA GLU A 167 -14.16 3.34 11.50
C GLU A 167 -12.66 3.03 11.56
N LEU A 168 -11.98 3.01 10.40
CA LEU A 168 -10.53 2.82 10.36
C LEU A 168 -9.79 3.96 11.05
N SER A 169 -10.25 5.22 10.88
CA SER A 169 -9.65 6.36 11.58
C SER A 169 -9.84 6.29 13.09
N LYS A 170 -11.01 5.84 13.57
CA LYS A 170 -11.22 5.60 15.01
C LYS A 170 -10.29 4.51 15.54
N LYS A 171 -10.13 3.40 14.79
CA LYS A 171 -9.22 2.32 15.16
C LYS A 171 -7.76 2.77 15.21
N MET A 172 -7.32 3.59 14.24
CA MET A 172 -5.97 4.18 14.27
C MET A 172 -5.77 5.05 15.53
N LYS A 173 -6.75 5.90 15.88
CA LYS A 173 -6.69 6.71 17.09
C LYS A 173 -6.63 5.86 18.37
N GLU A 174 -7.41 4.77 18.43
CA GLU A 174 -7.40 3.82 19.55
C GLU A 174 -6.03 3.17 19.71
N VAL A 175 -5.45 2.63 18.63
CA VAL A 175 -4.19 1.87 18.66
C VAL A 175 -2.98 2.77 18.94
N PHE A 176 -2.93 3.96 18.35
CA PHE A 176 -1.76 4.85 18.39
C PHE A 176 -1.89 6.02 19.37
N ASN A 177 -3.07 6.23 19.96
CA ASN A 177 -3.43 7.40 20.79
C ASN A 177 -3.30 8.75 20.07
N ASN A 178 -3.10 8.76 18.77
CA ASN A 178 -3.03 9.95 17.94
C ASN A 178 -3.54 9.65 16.53
N ILE A 179 -4.03 10.68 15.84
CA ILE A 179 -4.42 10.62 14.43
C ILE A 179 -4.48 12.01 13.83
N LYS A 180 -4.06 12.15 12.59
CA LYS A 180 -4.20 13.37 11.79
C LYS A 180 -4.76 13.02 10.41
N GLU A 181 -5.81 13.73 9.99
CA GLU A 181 -6.24 13.73 8.58
C GLU A 181 -5.40 14.78 7.84
N THR A 182 -4.60 14.35 6.87
CA THR A 182 -3.62 15.21 6.20
C THR A 182 -4.03 15.61 4.78
N ALA A 183 -4.90 14.82 4.14
CA ALA A 183 -5.39 15.12 2.79
C ALA A 183 -6.73 14.45 2.52
N LYS A 184 -7.50 15.03 1.58
CA LYS A 184 -8.77 14.48 1.09
C LYS A 184 -8.91 14.70 -0.42
N SER A 185 -9.47 13.72 -1.13
CA SER A 185 -9.79 13.81 -2.56
C SER A 185 -10.83 12.77 -2.94
N ALA A 186 -11.83 13.13 -3.72
CA ALA A 186 -12.82 12.22 -4.33
C ALA A 186 -13.46 11.22 -3.34
N GLY A 187 -13.75 11.65 -2.10
CA GLY A 187 -14.32 10.82 -1.04
C GLY A 187 -13.31 9.96 -0.28
N TYR A 188 -12.03 9.97 -0.67
CA TYR A 188 -10.94 9.37 0.09
C TYR A 188 -10.30 10.37 1.04
N ARG A 189 -9.75 9.87 2.13
CA ARG A 189 -8.95 10.63 3.11
C ARG A 189 -7.68 9.88 3.42
N LEU A 190 -6.61 10.64 3.65
CA LEU A 190 -5.33 10.14 4.13
C LEU A 190 -5.22 10.42 5.62
N TYR A 191 -5.10 9.36 6.39
CA TYR A 191 -4.91 9.38 7.83
C TYR A 191 -3.48 9.00 8.17
N ILE A 192 -2.91 9.67 9.16
CA ILE A 192 -1.56 9.41 9.68
C ILE A 192 -1.64 9.25 11.19
N SER A 193 -1.03 8.19 11.70
CA SER A 193 -0.76 7.98 13.13
C SER A 193 0.72 7.70 13.35
N GLN A 194 1.27 8.19 14.43
CA GLN A 194 2.68 8.02 14.81
C GLN A 194 2.81 7.02 15.94
N ASN A 195 3.79 6.13 15.84
CA ASN A 195 4.17 5.22 16.91
C ASN A 195 4.97 6.01 17.97
N PRO A 196 4.54 6.03 19.25
CA PRO A 196 5.22 6.79 20.32
C PRO A 196 6.63 6.27 20.63
#